data_342d6683c7b43014e01e3a2d2b0a47f3
#
_entry.id   342d6683c7b43014e01e3a2d2b0a47f3
#
_cell.length_a   1.000
_cell.length_b   1.000
_cell.length_c   1.000
_cell.angle_alpha   90.00
_cell.angle_beta   90.00
_cell.angle_gamma   90.00
#
_symmetry.space_group_name_H-M   'P 1'
#
loop_
_entity.id
_entity.type
_entity.pdbx_description
1 polymer ?
#
loop_
_entity_poly.entity_id
_entity_poly.type
_entity_poly.pdbx_seq_one_letter_code
_entity_poly.pdbx_strand_id
1 'polypeptide(L)'
;MLQLIPSKKFVKDLKVFEKNATLRKKIAKTLSILKSNPKHPGLNLERIINDKSAWSIRVDMSYRISIEPINQDNKEITNWNDGIFLLRILNHDDLYKSPYCFIDKNRLC
;
A
#
# COMPACT_ATOMS: atom_id res chain seq x y z
N MET A 1 6.70 2.52 17.53
CA MET A 1 6.24 1.96 16.26
C MET A 1 5.24 2.87 15.61
N LEU A 2 5.33 3.00 14.31
CA LEU A 2 4.36 3.83 13.59
C LEU A 2 3.00 3.13 13.50
N GLN A 3 1.96 3.91 13.30
CA GLN A 3 0.59 3.42 13.21
C GLN A 3 0.23 3.11 11.76
N LEU A 4 -0.39 1.95 11.54
CA LEU A 4 -0.94 1.59 10.23
C LEU A 4 -2.45 1.71 10.29
N ILE A 5 -3.02 2.50 9.36
CA ILE A 5 -4.46 2.77 9.33
C ILE A 5 -5.04 2.20 8.04
N PRO A 6 -5.76 1.08 8.09
CA PRO A 6 -6.34 0.49 6.88
C PRO A 6 -7.56 1.28 6.42
N SER A 7 -7.65 1.50 5.12
CA SER A 7 -8.84 2.08 4.50
C SER A 7 -9.93 1.00 4.39
N LYS A 8 -11.16 1.44 4.11
CA LYS A 8 -12.27 0.50 3.89
C LYS A 8 -11.99 -0.40 2.68
N LYS A 9 -11.38 0.14 1.65
CA LYS A 9 -11.02 -0.63 0.45
C LYS A 9 -9.95 -1.66 0.75
N PHE A 10 -8.97 -1.30 1.58
CA PHE A 10 -7.93 -2.24 2.02
C PHE A 10 -8.53 -3.42 2.78
N VAL A 11 -9.47 -3.15 3.68
CA VAL A 11 -10.16 -4.20 4.44
C VAL A 11 -10.92 -5.14 3.50
N LYS A 12 -11.60 -4.58 2.48
CA LYS A 12 -12.28 -5.39 1.48
C LYS A 12 -11.31 -6.27 0.70
N ASP A 13 -10.16 -5.73 0.34
CA ASP A 13 -9.14 -6.48 -0.37
C ASP A 13 -8.63 -7.65 0.48
N LEU A 14 -8.41 -7.42 1.77
CA LEU A 14 -8.01 -8.48 2.69
C LEU A 14 -9.02 -9.63 2.70
N LYS A 15 -10.30 -9.31 2.69
CA LYS A 15 -11.35 -10.34 2.67
C LYS A 15 -11.32 -11.18 1.39
N VAL A 16 -11.02 -10.54 0.27
CA VAL A 16 -10.90 -11.27 -1.01
C VAL A 16 -9.78 -12.31 -0.93
N PHE A 17 -8.69 -11.99 -0.26
CA PHE A 17 -7.53 -12.86 -0.16
C PHE A 17 -7.53 -13.75 1.09
N GLU A 18 -8.59 -13.70 1.87
CA GLU A 18 -8.69 -14.42 3.15
C GLU A 18 -8.46 -15.93 3.01
N LYS A 19 -8.95 -16.52 1.93
CA LYS A 19 -8.82 -17.97 1.69
C LYS A 19 -7.45 -18.36 1.14
N ASN A 20 -6.64 -17.40 0.72
CA ASN A 20 -5.30 -17.70 0.23
C ASN A 20 -4.30 -17.56 1.38
N ALA A 21 -4.05 -18.68 2.06
CA ALA A 21 -3.20 -18.69 3.25
C ALA A 21 -1.78 -18.22 2.94
N THR A 22 -1.22 -18.59 1.79
CA THR A 22 0.13 -18.18 1.41
C THR A 22 0.23 -16.67 1.24
N LEU A 23 -0.71 -16.08 0.50
CA LEU A 23 -0.72 -14.64 0.26
C LEU A 23 -1.00 -13.88 1.56
N ARG A 24 -1.91 -14.38 2.37
CA ARG A 24 -2.22 -13.76 3.66
C ARG A 24 -0.99 -13.68 4.58
N LYS A 25 -0.19 -14.74 4.62
CA LYS A 25 1.05 -14.75 5.40
C LYS A 25 2.06 -13.73 4.86
N LYS A 26 2.17 -13.62 3.54
CA LYS A 26 3.05 -12.64 2.92
C LYS A 26 2.62 -11.21 3.22
N ILE A 27 1.31 -10.95 3.18
CA ILE A 27 0.77 -9.63 3.53
C ILE A 27 1.08 -9.30 4.99
N ALA A 28 0.83 -10.24 5.91
CA ALA A 28 1.11 -10.03 7.32
C ALA A 28 2.60 -9.72 7.58
N LYS A 29 3.49 -10.46 6.93
CA LYS A 29 4.92 -10.23 7.02
C LYS A 29 5.31 -8.84 6.50
N THR A 30 4.76 -8.47 5.34
CA THR A 30 5.01 -7.17 4.73
C THR A 30 4.58 -6.03 5.65
N LEU A 31 3.40 -6.13 6.25
CA LEU A 31 2.90 -5.10 7.17
C LEU A 31 3.75 -5.03 8.43
N SER A 32 4.23 -6.15 8.93
CA SER A 32 5.12 -6.19 10.08
C SER A 32 6.44 -5.46 9.80
N ILE A 33 7.02 -5.69 8.63
CA ILE A 33 8.24 -5.00 8.21
C ILE A 33 7.99 -3.50 8.06
N LEU A 34 6.88 -3.14 7.41
CA LEU A 34 6.51 -1.74 7.23
C LEU A 34 6.38 -1.01 8.55
N LYS A 35 5.74 -1.64 9.53
CA LYS A 35 5.53 -1.07 10.85
C LYS A 35 6.85 -0.83 11.59
N SER A 36 7.82 -1.71 11.38
CA SER A 36 9.14 -1.61 12.02
C SER A 36 10.05 -0.62 11.30
N ASN A 37 10.04 -0.64 9.96
CA ASN A 37 10.94 0.20 9.17
C ASN A 37 10.36 0.43 7.78
N PRO A 38 9.69 1.58 7.53
CA PRO A 38 9.11 1.87 6.22
C PRO A 38 10.11 1.90 5.07
N LYS A 39 11.36 2.09 5.37
CA LYS A 39 12.43 2.14 4.35
C LYS A 39 13.20 0.84 4.22
N HIS A 40 12.69 -0.24 4.81
CA HIS A 40 13.36 -1.54 4.72
C HIS A 40 13.51 -1.96 3.25
N PRO A 41 14.72 -2.38 2.82
CA PRO A 41 14.96 -2.75 1.41
C PRO A 41 14.03 -3.83 0.86
N GLY A 42 13.61 -4.76 1.71
CA GLY A 42 12.71 -5.85 1.30
C GLY A 42 11.33 -5.38 0.89
N LEU A 43 10.92 -4.18 1.27
CA LEU A 43 9.63 -3.60 0.87
C LEU A 43 9.64 -3.06 -0.55
N ASN A 44 10.81 -2.76 -1.07
CA ASN A 44 10.97 -2.15 -2.39
C ASN A 44 10.03 -0.93 -2.55
N LEU A 45 10.13 -0.01 -1.60
CA LEU A 45 9.29 1.18 -1.55
C LEU A 45 9.49 2.04 -2.81
N GLU A 46 8.41 2.29 -3.54
CA GLU A 46 8.44 3.06 -4.77
C GLU A 46 7.32 4.10 -4.78
N ARG A 47 7.61 5.28 -5.32
CA ARG A 47 6.59 6.29 -5.54
C ARG A 47 5.75 5.89 -6.76
N ILE A 48 4.43 6.07 -6.66
CA ILE A 48 3.53 5.76 -7.76
C ILE A 48 3.57 6.91 -8.76
N ILE A 49 3.87 6.59 -10.02
CA ILE A 49 4.14 7.60 -11.05
C ILE A 49 2.96 8.55 -11.26
N ASN A 50 1.76 8.02 -11.26
CA ASN A 50 0.56 8.81 -11.54
C ASN A 50 -0.06 9.46 -10.30
N ASP A 51 0.54 9.25 -9.13
CA ASP A 51 0.02 9.83 -7.90
C ASP A 51 1.19 10.14 -6.96
N LYS A 52 1.48 11.42 -6.82
CA LYS A 52 2.62 11.88 -6.03
C LYS A 52 2.46 11.70 -4.52
N SER A 53 1.24 11.49 -4.06
CA SER A 53 0.99 11.29 -2.63
C SER A 53 1.05 9.83 -2.22
N ALA A 54 1.03 8.90 -3.17
CA ALA A 54 0.97 7.48 -2.89
C ALA A 54 2.27 6.77 -3.23
N TRP A 55 2.53 5.71 -2.48
CA TRP A 55 3.70 4.86 -2.62
C TRP A 55 3.24 3.41 -2.68
N SER A 56 4.10 2.54 -3.15
CA SER A 56 3.82 1.11 -3.12
C SER A 56 4.91 0.35 -2.40
N ILE A 57 4.52 -0.75 -1.76
CA ILE A 57 5.44 -1.71 -1.17
C ILE A 57 5.15 -3.09 -1.73
N ARG A 58 6.20 -3.89 -1.86
CA ARG A 58 6.10 -5.23 -2.45
C ARG A 58 5.61 -6.24 -1.42
N VAL A 59 4.58 -7.01 -1.78
CA VAL A 59 4.18 -8.19 -1.05
C VAL A 59 4.87 -9.43 -1.65
N ASP A 60 4.72 -9.60 -2.96
CA ASP A 60 5.40 -10.64 -3.73
C ASP A 60 5.57 -10.18 -5.18
N MET A 61 5.86 -11.09 -6.09
CA MET A 61 6.08 -10.71 -7.50
C MET A 61 4.81 -10.21 -8.19
N SER A 62 3.64 -10.59 -7.69
CA SER A 62 2.36 -10.26 -8.33
C SER A 62 1.60 -9.16 -7.61
N TYR A 63 1.80 -8.99 -6.31
CA TYR A 63 0.98 -8.11 -5.50
C TYR A 63 1.79 -7.03 -4.80
N ARG A 64 1.16 -5.86 -4.69
CA ARG A 64 1.71 -4.72 -3.96
C ARG A 64 0.63 -4.09 -3.09
N ILE A 65 1.05 -3.38 -2.06
CA ILE A 65 0.17 -2.58 -1.22
C ILE A 65 0.44 -1.12 -1.51
N SER A 66 -0.60 -0.37 -1.87
CA SER A 66 -0.47 1.08 -1.98
C SER A 66 -0.65 1.72 -0.61
N ILE A 67 0.20 2.68 -0.30
CA ILE A 67 0.24 3.33 1.00
C ILE A 67 0.37 4.84 0.83
N GLU A 68 -0.01 5.58 1.87
CA GLU A 68 0.13 7.02 1.90
C GLU A 68 0.52 7.46 3.30
N PRO A 69 1.64 8.18 3.47
CA PRO A 69 1.99 8.74 4.78
C PRO A 69 0.93 9.72 5.24
N ILE A 70 0.59 9.69 6.53
CA ILE A 70 -0.41 10.59 7.11
C ILE A 70 0.02 12.04 6.95
N ASN A 71 1.28 12.34 7.23
CA ASN A 71 1.82 13.69 7.14
C ASN A 71 2.79 13.82 5.98
N GLN A 72 2.34 14.54 4.96
CA GLN A 72 3.17 14.98 3.85
C GLN A 72 3.04 16.50 3.77
N ASP A 73 3.79 17.20 4.64
CA ASP A 73 3.71 18.65 4.75
C ASP A 73 4.14 19.36 3.47
N ASN A 74 5.06 18.79 2.74
CA ASN A 74 5.30 19.16 1.37
C ASN A 74 5.78 17.94 0.60
N LYS A 75 5.78 18.05 -0.73
CA LYS A 75 6.05 16.93 -1.61
C LYS A 75 7.48 16.40 -1.51
N GLU A 76 8.36 17.13 -0.89
CA GLU A 76 9.77 16.77 -0.78
C GLU A 76 10.10 16.04 0.51
N ILE A 77 9.33 16.31 1.56
CA ILE A 77 9.58 15.75 2.88
C ILE A 77 8.41 14.87 3.29
N THR A 78 8.66 13.58 3.43
CA THR A 78 7.68 12.61 3.86
C THR A 78 8.01 12.16 5.27
N ASN A 79 7.09 12.36 6.19
CA ASN A 79 7.26 11.89 7.57
C ASN A 79 6.60 10.54 7.73
N TRP A 80 7.39 9.50 7.68
CA TRP A 80 6.92 8.12 7.83
C TRP A 80 6.59 7.74 9.27
N ASN A 81 7.06 8.53 10.24
CA ASN A 81 6.93 8.17 11.65
C ASN A 81 5.56 8.45 12.24
N ASP A 82 4.78 9.35 11.63
CA ASP A 82 3.46 9.73 12.14
C ASP A 82 2.38 8.71 11.85
N GLY A 83 2.60 7.85 10.88
CA GLY A 83 1.66 6.82 10.52
C GLY A 83 1.48 6.70 9.01
N ILE A 84 0.82 5.62 8.61
CA ILE A 84 0.66 5.29 7.19
C ILE A 84 -0.75 4.78 6.97
N PHE A 85 -1.43 5.35 5.97
CA PHE A 85 -2.68 4.80 5.46
C PHE A 85 -2.39 3.63 4.54
N LEU A 86 -3.07 2.50 4.76
CA LEU A 86 -3.05 1.36 3.87
C LEU A 86 -4.22 1.52 2.91
N LEU A 87 -3.92 1.74 1.63
CA LEU A 87 -4.93 2.11 0.64
C LEU A 87 -5.55 0.91 -0.05
N ARG A 88 -4.73 0.09 -0.69
CA ARG A 88 -5.19 -1.06 -1.48
C ARG A 88 -4.16 -2.17 -1.49
N ILE A 89 -4.65 -3.40 -1.72
CA ILE A 89 -3.82 -4.55 -2.11
C ILE A 89 -4.13 -4.80 -3.57
N LEU A 90 -3.14 -4.60 -4.44
CA LEU A 90 -3.35 -4.60 -5.87
C LEU A 90 -2.38 -5.51 -6.57
N ASN A 91 -2.82 -6.08 -7.70
CA ASN A 91 -1.92 -6.65 -8.67
C ASN A 91 -0.98 -5.56 -9.18
N HIS A 92 0.26 -5.92 -9.47
CA HIS A 92 1.28 -4.97 -9.94
C HIS A 92 0.80 -4.11 -11.11
N ASP A 93 0.13 -4.72 -12.09
CA ASP A 93 -0.33 -3.97 -13.27
C ASP A 93 -1.45 -2.99 -12.93
N ASP A 94 -2.36 -3.37 -12.04
CA ASP A 94 -3.48 -2.51 -11.66
C ASP A 94 -3.03 -1.32 -10.84
N LEU A 95 -1.96 -1.47 -10.08
CA LEU A 95 -1.40 -0.40 -9.27
C LEU A 95 -1.02 0.81 -10.11
N TYR A 96 -0.43 0.58 -11.28
CA TYR A 96 0.03 1.66 -12.16
C TYR A 96 -1.11 2.34 -12.90
N LYS A 97 -2.31 1.77 -12.88
CA LYS A 97 -3.49 2.41 -13.44
C LYS A 97 -4.05 3.44 -12.47
N SER A 98 -4.30 3.03 -11.22
CA SER A 98 -4.73 3.93 -10.17
C SER A 98 -4.66 3.26 -8.80
N PRO A 99 -3.96 3.82 -7.83
CA PRO A 99 -3.90 3.26 -6.48
C PRO A 99 -5.16 3.48 -5.67
N TYR A 100 -6.08 4.35 -6.11
CA TYR A 100 -7.26 4.71 -5.33
C TYR A 100 -8.55 4.18 -5.90
N CYS A 101 -8.73 4.26 -7.20
CA CYS A 101 -10.03 4.07 -7.83
C CYS A 101 -10.05 3.03 -8.93
N PHE A 102 -9.13 2.12 -8.94
CA PHE A 102 -9.03 1.15 -10.03
C PHE A 102 -10.28 0.28 -10.18
N ILE A 103 -11.07 0.13 -9.11
CA ILE A 103 -12.29 -0.67 -9.15
C ILE A 103 -13.51 0.12 -9.59
N ASP A 104 -13.41 1.43 -9.67
CA ASP A 104 -14.52 2.26 -10.09
C ASP A 104 -14.49 2.43 -11.60
N LYS A 105 -15.24 1.59 -12.28
CA LYS A 105 -15.25 1.54 -13.73
C LYS A 105 -15.85 2.76 -14.39
N ASN A 106 -16.59 3.54 -13.63
CA ASN A 106 -17.30 4.72 -14.15
C ASN A 106 -16.48 6.00 -13.97
N ARG A 107 -15.33 5.90 -13.34
CA ARG A 107 -14.50 7.06 -13.05
C ARG A 107 -13.15 6.91 -13.72
N LEU A 108 -12.68 8.00 -14.23
CA LEU A 108 -11.33 8.08 -14.73
C LEU A 108 -10.40 8.29 -13.53
N CYS A 109 -9.65 7.29 -13.23
CA CYS A 109 -8.72 7.37 -12.11
C CYS A 109 -7.29 7.27 -12.61
#